data_4a941a6826c5f60845f621cac194cf06
#
_entry.id   4a941a6826c5f60845f621cac194cf06
#
_cell.length_a   1.000
_cell.length_b   1.000
_cell.length_c   1.000
_cell.angle_alpha   90.00
_cell.angle_beta   90.00
_cell.angle_gamma   90.00
#
_symmetry.space_group_name_H-M   'P 1'
#
loop_
_entity.id
_entity.type
_entity.pdbx_description
1 polymer ?
#
loop_
_entity_poly.entity_id
_entity_poly.type
_entity_poly.pdbx_seq_one_letter_code
_entity_poly.pdbx_strand_id
1 'polypeptide(L)'
;MRENDIDIDILGVQSHMHRDRWSAEETIEIMDRAAAFGWPLHFPECSICSGKPVGVTNYSSGAVNQWSETEEDLYSQAEFARDFYTLVFSHPAVELLNWFDFTDHHWLGAPAGIVTDDLKIKPVYNTLHDLIHREWHTDADLVTGSSGICKTHLFFGNYDITVDINGEKTIVNHDVLRESFYSGGGEPRRLVIKL
;
A
#
# COMPACT_ATOMS: atom_id res chain seq x y z
N MET A 1 10.52 2.65 25.98
CA MET A 1 10.94 1.37 25.36
C MET A 1 12.45 1.33 25.22
N ARG A 2 13.11 2.27 24.53
CA ARG A 2 14.60 2.31 24.46
C ARG A 2 15.30 2.35 25.82
N GLU A 3 14.68 2.97 26.82
CA GLU A 3 15.23 3.04 28.20
C GLU A 3 15.19 1.69 28.96
N ASN A 4 14.48 0.69 28.43
CA ASN A 4 14.27 -0.62 29.08
C ASN A 4 14.88 -1.78 28.28
N ASP A 5 15.75 -1.51 27.30
CA ASP A 5 16.38 -2.51 26.42
C ASP A 5 15.38 -3.48 25.75
N ILE A 6 14.20 -2.94 25.37
CA ILE A 6 13.22 -3.73 24.64
C ILE A 6 13.53 -3.59 23.15
N ASP A 7 13.90 -4.69 22.52
CA ASP A 7 14.07 -4.77 21.07
C ASP A 7 12.72 -4.73 20.39
N ILE A 8 12.58 -3.82 19.40
CA ILE A 8 11.42 -3.69 18.54
C ILE A 8 11.93 -3.61 17.11
N ASP A 9 11.45 -4.49 16.26
CA ASP A 9 11.82 -4.52 14.84
C ASP A 9 10.90 -3.66 13.99
N ILE A 10 9.62 -3.58 14.36
CA ILE A 10 8.56 -2.98 13.56
C ILE A 10 7.54 -2.28 14.48
N LEU A 11 7.01 -1.15 14.05
CA LEU A 11 5.88 -0.49 14.68
C LEU A 11 4.61 -0.69 13.86
N GLY A 12 3.63 -1.41 14.43
CA GLY A 12 2.32 -1.64 13.82
C GLY A 12 1.33 -0.51 14.12
N VAL A 13 0.64 -0.03 13.10
CA VAL A 13 -0.43 0.96 13.18
C VAL A 13 -1.73 0.33 12.69
N GLN A 14 -2.70 0.13 13.58
CA GLN A 14 -4.04 -0.30 13.18
C GLN A 14 -4.80 0.87 12.58
N SER A 15 -5.39 0.67 11.41
CA SER A 15 -6.13 1.69 10.66
C SER A 15 -7.56 1.24 10.35
N HIS A 16 -8.30 0.94 11.40
CA HIS A 16 -9.72 0.56 11.30
C HIS A 16 -10.62 1.79 11.24
N MET A 17 -11.18 2.06 10.08
CA MET A 17 -11.99 3.25 9.81
C MET A 17 -13.48 2.88 9.68
N HIS A 18 -14.09 2.54 10.81
CA HIS A 18 -15.49 2.09 10.84
C HIS A 18 -16.49 3.23 10.85
N ARG A 19 -16.15 4.34 11.48
CA ARG A 19 -17.05 5.47 11.65
C ARG A 19 -16.55 6.68 10.90
N ASP A 20 -15.36 7.08 11.24
CA ASP A 20 -14.73 8.28 10.70
C ASP A 20 -13.48 7.85 9.92
N ARG A 21 -13.34 8.35 8.72
CA ARG A 21 -12.15 8.17 7.89
C ARG A 21 -11.13 9.21 8.26
N TRP A 22 -9.87 8.82 8.37
CA TRP A 22 -8.79 9.79 8.60
C TRP A 22 -8.64 10.72 7.39
N SER A 23 -8.47 12.01 7.66
CA SER A 23 -8.08 12.95 6.60
C SER A 23 -6.66 12.65 6.11
N ALA A 24 -6.28 13.24 4.97
CA ALA A 24 -4.92 13.11 4.45
C ALA A 24 -3.91 13.69 5.45
N GLU A 25 -4.21 14.81 6.07
CA GLU A 25 -3.39 15.48 7.08
C GLU A 25 -3.20 14.61 8.32
N GLU A 26 -4.29 14.04 8.84
CA GLU A 26 -4.23 13.11 9.99
C GLU A 26 -3.40 11.87 9.67
N THR A 27 -3.56 11.31 8.47
CA THR A 27 -2.80 10.14 8.03
C THR A 27 -1.31 10.44 7.97
N ILE A 28 -0.90 11.58 7.41
CA ILE A 28 0.50 12.02 7.37
C ILE A 28 1.02 12.24 8.79
N GLU A 29 0.27 12.95 9.64
CA GLU A 29 0.69 13.22 11.02
C GLU A 29 0.90 11.91 11.81
N ILE A 30 0.01 10.93 11.67
CA ILE A 30 0.15 9.62 12.31
C ILE A 30 1.43 8.92 11.84
N MET A 31 1.70 8.91 10.53
CA MET A 31 2.88 8.28 9.97
C MET A 31 4.17 8.98 10.41
N ASP A 32 4.23 10.32 10.32
CA ASP A 32 5.39 11.10 10.72
C ASP A 32 5.72 10.92 12.20
N ARG A 33 4.70 10.96 13.07
CA ARG A 33 4.87 10.75 14.51
C ARG A 33 5.36 9.34 14.84
N ALA A 34 4.82 8.34 14.15
CA ALA A 34 5.25 6.95 14.32
C ALA A 34 6.67 6.73 13.76
N ALA A 35 6.98 7.30 12.61
CA ALA A 35 8.30 7.22 11.98
C ALA A 35 9.42 7.89 12.82
N ALA A 36 9.07 8.90 13.63
CA ALA A 36 10.01 9.57 14.52
C ALA A 36 10.65 8.63 15.56
N PHE A 37 10.06 7.45 15.81
CA PHE A 37 10.67 6.42 16.64
C PHE A 37 11.82 5.68 15.94
N GLY A 38 11.94 5.76 14.62
CA GLY A 38 13.01 5.20 13.81
C GLY A 38 12.89 3.69 13.55
N TRP A 39 11.68 3.14 13.64
CA TRP A 39 11.35 1.79 13.21
C TRP A 39 10.54 1.81 11.91
N PRO A 40 10.62 0.76 11.08
CA PRO A 40 9.70 0.55 9.98
C PRO A 40 8.25 0.53 10.45
N LEU A 41 7.36 1.08 9.64
CA LEU A 41 5.92 1.11 9.91
C LEU A 41 5.21 0.04 9.11
N HIS A 42 4.38 -0.73 9.79
CA HIS A 42 3.42 -1.64 9.18
C HIS A 42 2.00 -1.16 9.49
N PHE A 43 1.12 -1.21 8.49
CA PHE A 43 -0.32 -1.10 8.64
C PHE A 43 -0.93 -2.49 8.46
N PRO A 44 -0.87 -3.36 9.50
CA PRO A 44 -1.25 -4.78 9.38
C PRO A 44 -2.76 -4.98 9.28
N GLU A 45 -3.53 -3.99 9.72
CA GLU A 45 -4.98 -4.06 9.85
C GLU A 45 -5.61 -2.76 9.35
N CYS A 46 -5.94 -2.73 8.05
CA CYS A 46 -6.67 -1.62 7.44
C CYS A 46 -8.09 -2.06 7.11
N SER A 47 -9.09 -1.41 7.68
CA SER A 47 -10.50 -1.60 7.36
C SER A 47 -11.14 -0.26 7.00
N ILE A 48 -11.74 -0.19 5.81
CA ILE A 48 -12.48 0.98 5.32
C ILE A 48 -13.90 0.52 5.01
N CYS A 49 -14.88 0.99 5.79
CA CYS A 49 -16.27 0.61 5.58
C CYS A 49 -16.89 1.33 4.39
N SER A 50 -17.67 0.62 3.58
CA SER A 50 -18.53 1.18 2.54
C SER A 50 -19.84 1.70 3.10
N GLY A 51 -20.29 1.20 4.25
CA GLY A 51 -21.53 1.64 4.86
C GLY A 51 -21.32 2.51 6.10
N LYS A 52 -22.43 2.93 6.66
CA LYS A 52 -22.51 3.70 7.91
C LYS A 52 -23.26 2.94 8.98
N PRO A 53 -22.83 2.98 10.25
CA PRO A 53 -23.57 2.36 11.34
C PRO A 53 -24.91 3.05 11.54
N VAL A 54 -25.96 2.24 11.73
CA VAL A 54 -27.32 2.74 11.99
C VAL A 54 -27.64 2.68 13.49
N GLY A 55 -28.01 3.81 14.07
CA GLY A 55 -28.36 3.91 15.48
C GLY A 55 -27.16 4.12 16.42
N VAL A 56 -27.40 3.89 17.73
CA VAL A 56 -26.35 4.03 18.75
C VAL A 56 -25.46 2.80 18.73
N THR A 57 -24.20 2.99 18.37
CA THR A 57 -23.21 1.93 18.29
C THR A 57 -22.29 1.99 19.49
N ASN A 58 -22.13 0.85 20.17
CA ASN A 58 -21.13 0.72 21.24
C ASN A 58 -19.98 -0.17 20.77
N TYR A 59 -18.96 0.45 20.20
CA TYR A 59 -17.78 -0.26 19.72
C TYR A 59 -17.02 -0.99 20.84
N SER A 60 -17.13 -0.54 22.08
CA SER A 60 -16.48 -1.18 23.23
C SER A 60 -17.06 -2.55 23.56
N SER A 61 -18.32 -2.82 23.18
CA SER A 61 -18.97 -4.12 23.36
C SER A 61 -18.91 -5.01 22.11
N GLY A 62 -18.33 -4.55 21.01
CA GLY A 62 -18.33 -5.24 19.71
C GLY A 62 -19.69 -5.29 19.03
N ALA A 63 -20.68 -4.57 19.53
CA ALA A 63 -22.05 -4.63 19.04
C ALA A 63 -22.37 -3.45 18.11
N VAL A 64 -22.00 -3.57 16.85
CA VAL A 64 -22.61 -2.78 15.79
C VAL A 64 -23.56 -3.70 15.05
N ASN A 65 -24.86 -3.57 15.32
CA ASN A 65 -25.84 -4.55 14.87
C ASN A 65 -26.46 -4.24 13.51
N GLN A 66 -26.29 -3.03 12.98
CA GLN A 66 -26.88 -2.65 11.70
C GLN A 66 -26.01 -1.63 10.96
N TRP A 67 -25.86 -1.86 9.68
CA TRP A 67 -25.16 -0.98 8.74
C TRP A 67 -26.10 -0.63 7.59
N SER A 68 -26.04 0.62 7.12
CA SER A 68 -26.67 1.02 5.86
C SER A 68 -25.57 1.14 4.82
N GLU A 69 -25.81 0.57 3.65
CA GLU A 69 -24.90 0.64 2.52
C GLU A 69 -25.69 0.95 1.25
N THR A 70 -25.17 1.85 0.44
CA THR A 70 -25.71 2.23 -0.86
C THR A 70 -24.66 1.98 -1.93
N GLU A 71 -25.05 2.02 -3.20
CA GLU A 71 -24.09 1.94 -4.31
C GLU A 71 -23.07 3.08 -4.28
N GLU A 72 -23.48 4.29 -3.89
CA GLU A 72 -22.60 5.44 -3.72
C GLU A 72 -21.55 5.20 -2.62
N ASP A 73 -21.95 4.56 -1.53
CA ASP A 73 -21.02 4.21 -0.44
C ASP A 73 -19.93 3.22 -0.89
N LEU A 74 -20.24 2.28 -1.80
CA LEU A 74 -19.26 1.35 -2.39
C LEU A 74 -18.19 2.10 -3.20
N TYR A 75 -18.60 3.07 -4.02
CA TYR A 75 -17.63 3.89 -4.78
C TYR A 75 -16.85 4.82 -3.86
N SER A 76 -17.50 5.41 -2.86
CA SER A 76 -16.83 6.23 -1.85
C SER A 76 -15.78 5.45 -1.05
N GLN A 77 -16.03 4.16 -0.76
CA GLN A 77 -15.02 3.27 -0.17
C GLN A 77 -13.81 3.12 -1.10
N ALA A 78 -14.06 2.88 -2.38
CA ALA A 78 -13.03 2.67 -3.38
C ALA A 78 -12.16 3.92 -3.62
N GLU A 79 -12.78 5.09 -3.72
CA GLU A 79 -12.07 6.37 -3.86
C GLU A 79 -11.20 6.67 -2.64
N PHE A 80 -11.77 6.55 -1.45
CA PHE A 80 -11.01 6.76 -0.23
C PHE A 80 -9.86 5.75 -0.07
N ALA A 81 -10.09 4.47 -0.42
CA ALA A 81 -9.05 3.46 -0.39
C ALA A 81 -7.90 3.80 -1.35
N ARG A 82 -8.20 4.31 -2.56
CA ARG A 82 -7.19 4.79 -3.50
C ARG A 82 -6.30 5.85 -2.88
N ASP A 83 -6.91 6.88 -2.30
CA ASP A 83 -6.19 8.02 -1.73
C ASP A 83 -5.36 7.59 -0.51
N PHE A 84 -5.97 6.83 0.40
CA PHE A 84 -5.29 6.33 1.60
C PHE A 84 -4.12 5.42 1.26
N TYR A 85 -4.33 4.43 0.36
CA TYR A 85 -3.27 3.52 -0.07
C TYR A 85 -2.14 4.26 -0.77
N THR A 86 -2.45 5.23 -1.63
CA THR A 86 -1.43 6.03 -2.32
C THR A 86 -0.61 6.85 -1.32
N LEU A 87 -1.27 7.47 -0.35
CA LEU A 87 -0.61 8.26 0.68
C LEU A 87 0.31 7.40 1.56
N VAL A 88 -0.19 6.26 2.04
CA VAL A 88 0.57 5.34 2.88
C VAL A 88 1.73 4.71 2.10
N PHE A 89 1.51 4.30 0.85
CA PHE A 89 2.56 3.76 -0.02
C PHE A 89 3.68 4.78 -0.29
N SER A 90 3.36 6.07 -0.39
CA SER A 90 4.34 7.12 -0.64
C SER A 90 5.24 7.43 0.57
N HIS A 91 4.83 7.03 1.77
CA HIS A 91 5.56 7.39 2.99
C HIS A 91 6.82 6.52 3.18
N PRO A 92 8.00 7.15 3.36
CA PRO A 92 9.27 6.44 3.39
C PRO A 92 9.44 5.43 4.52
N ALA A 93 8.79 5.56 5.64
CA ALA A 93 8.89 4.62 6.75
C ALA A 93 7.95 3.42 6.64
N VAL A 94 6.95 3.43 5.73
CA VAL A 94 5.98 2.34 5.62
C VAL A 94 6.52 1.21 4.76
N GLU A 95 6.48 -0.01 5.24
CA GLU A 95 6.91 -1.22 4.53
C GLU A 95 5.77 -2.18 4.20
N LEU A 96 4.66 -2.10 4.94
CA LEU A 96 3.52 -2.98 4.76
C LEU A 96 2.22 -2.23 4.95
N LEU A 97 1.27 -2.48 4.05
CA LEU A 97 -0.12 -2.10 4.17
C LEU A 97 -0.99 -3.29 3.78
N ASN A 98 -1.78 -3.79 4.73
CA ASN A 98 -2.62 -4.96 4.56
C ASN A 98 -4.09 -4.62 4.78
N TRP A 99 -4.96 -5.01 3.84
CA TRP A 99 -6.39 -4.94 4.02
C TRP A 99 -6.84 -6.06 4.97
N PHE A 100 -7.64 -5.72 5.99
CA PHE A 100 -7.95 -6.66 7.06
C PHE A 100 -9.10 -7.62 6.69
N ASP A 101 -10.22 -7.07 6.22
CA ASP A 101 -11.42 -7.85 5.93
C ASP A 101 -11.45 -8.34 4.48
N PHE A 102 -11.39 -9.65 4.25
CA PHE A 102 -11.54 -10.19 2.90
C PHE A 102 -12.99 -10.08 2.42
N THR A 103 -13.96 -10.59 3.23
CA THR A 103 -15.39 -10.48 2.96
C THR A 103 -16.06 -9.50 3.91
N ASP A 104 -17.23 -9.01 3.53
CA ASP A 104 -18.06 -8.16 4.39
C ASP A 104 -18.47 -8.89 5.68
N HIS A 105 -18.87 -8.13 6.69
CA HIS A 105 -19.53 -8.55 7.93
C HIS A 105 -18.72 -9.45 8.87
N HIS A 106 -17.44 -9.75 8.57
CA HIS A 106 -16.63 -10.59 9.45
C HIS A 106 -16.22 -9.90 10.74
N TRP A 107 -15.87 -8.63 10.69
CA TRP A 107 -15.50 -7.88 11.87
C TRP A 107 -16.54 -6.80 12.18
N LEU A 108 -17.07 -6.81 13.39
CA LEU A 108 -18.14 -5.91 13.87
C LEU A 108 -19.41 -5.90 12.98
N GLY A 109 -19.61 -6.90 12.15
CA GLY A 109 -20.70 -6.92 11.16
C GLY A 109 -20.60 -5.81 10.12
N ALA A 110 -19.41 -5.20 9.93
CA ALA A 110 -19.20 -4.06 9.06
C ALA A 110 -19.05 -4.46 7.60
N PRO A 111 -19.57 -3.68 6.64
CA PRO A 111 -19.33 -3.87 5.21
C PRO A 111 -17.94 -3.33 4.83
N ALA A 112 -16.88 -3.96 5.34
CA ALA A 112 -15.50 -3.55 5.18
C ALA A 112 -14.68 -4.48 4.27
N GLY A 113 -15.29 -5.51 3.69
CA GLY A 113 -14.64 -6.44 2.79
C GLY A 113 -14.25 -5.81 1.45
N ILE A 114 -13.32 -6.48 0.76
CA ILE A 114 -13.02 -6.21 -0.66
C ILE A 114 -13.94 -6.98 -1.59
N VAL A 115 -14.62 -7.98 -1.06
CA VAL A 115 -15.73 -8.73 -1.70
C VAL A 115 -16.92 -8.82 -0.74
N THR A 116 -18.10 -9.05 -1.29
CA THR A 116 -19.32 -9.29 -0.51
C THR A 116 -19.31 -10.68 0.14
N ASP A 117 -20.30 -10.99 1.02
CA ASP A 117 -20.44 -12.30 1.64
C ASP A 117 -20.65 -13.43 0.63
N ASP A 118 -21.27 -13.14 -0.52
CA ASP A 118 -21.44 -14.09 -1.63
C ASP A 118 -20.28 -14.03 -2.64
N LEU A 119 -19.12 -13.48 -2.24
CA LEU A 119 -17.87 -13.40 -2.99
C LEU A 119 -17.95 -12.59 -4.28
N LYS A 120 -18.86 -11.65 -4.39
CA LYS A 120 -18.87 -10.69 -5.49
C LYS A 120 -17.84 -9.60 -5.26
N ILE A 121 -17.09 -9.27 -6.28
CA ILE A 121 -16.07 -8.23 -6.27
C ILE A 121 -16.72 -6.86 -6.04
N LYS A 122 -16.22 -6.11 -5.06
CA LYS A 122 -16.60 -4.72 -4.79
C LYS A 122 -15.70 -3.76 -5.59
N PRO A 123 -16.14 -2.50 -5.83
CA PRO A 123 -15.31 -1.49 -6.51
C PRO A 123 -13.93 -1.31 -5.90
N VAL A 124 -13.80 -1.38 -4.59
CA VAL A 124 -12.53 -1.26 -3.87
C VAL A 124 -11.51 -2.33 -4.25
N TYR A 125 -11.94 -3.55 -4.54
CA TYR A 125 -11.04 -4.60 -5.04
C TYR A 125 -10.39 -4.18 -6.35
N ASN A 126 -11.20 -3.71 -7.31
CA ASN A 126 -10.68 -3.28 -8.60
C ASN A 126 -9.71 -2.10 -8.45
N THR A 127 -10.04 -1.16 -7.57
CA THR A 127 -9.16 -0.01 -7.27
C THR A 127 -7.81 -0.47 -6.72
N LEU A 128 -7.79 -1.36 -5.72
CA LEU A 128 -6.54 -1.87 -5.15
C LEU A 128 -5.76 -2.72 -6.16
N HIS A 129 -6.46 -3.55 -6.95
CA HIS A 129 -5.85 -4.33 -8.01
C HIS A 129 -5.15 -3.44 -9.05
N ASP A 130 -5.81 -2.36 -9.48
CA ASP A 130 -5.24 -1.44 -10.46
C ASP A 130 -4.05 -0.65 -9.88
N LEU A 131 -4.11 -0.20 -8.61
CA LEU A 131 -2.97 0.41 -7.94
C LEU A 131 -1.75 -0.54 -7.92
N ILE A 132 -1.95 -1.77 -7.46
CA ILE A 132 -0.85 -2.72 -7.21
C ILE A 132 -0.28 -3.28 -8.52
N HIS A 133 -1.15 -3.66 -9.48
CA HIS A 133 -0.74 -4.41 -10.66
C HIS A 133 -0.57 -3.56 -11.92
N ARG A 134 -0.95 -2.26 -11.89
CA ARG A 134 -0.81 -1.36 -13.03
C ARG A 134 -0.07 -0.09 -12.67
N GLU A 135 -0.59 0.71 -11.70
CA GLU A 135 -0.05 2.04 -11.42
C GLU A 135 1.30 1.98 -10.72
N TRP A 136 1.49 1.04 -9.78
CA TRP A 136 2.74 0.84 -9.03
C TRP A 136 3.59 -0.29 -9.60
N HIS A 137 3.22 -0.79 -10.76
CA HIS A 137 3.98 -1.77 -11.51
C HIS A 137 4.81 -1.08 -12.58
N THR A 138 6.07 -1.45 -12.73
CA THR A 138 6.93 -0.95 -13.80
C THR A 138 7.09 -2.00 -14.88
N ASP A 139 6.58 -1.68 -16.07
CA ASP A 139 6.84 -2.40 -17.31
C ASP A 139 7.28 -1.36 -18.35
N ALA A 140 8.49 -1.45 -18.87
CA ALA A 140 9.05 -0.40 -19.69
C ALA A 140 10.01 -0.94 -20.77
N ASP A 141 9.79 -0.51 -22.01
CA ASP A 141 10.71 -0.69 -23.11
C ASP A 141 11.64 0.52 -23.22
N LEU A 142 12.93 0.29 -23.18
CA LEU A 142 13.95 1.33 -23.19
C LEU A 142 14.95 1.09 -24.32
N VAL A 143 15.44 2.18 -24.88
CA VAL A 143 16.51 2.12 -25.90
C VAL A 143 17.71 2.89 -25.36
N THR A 144 18.88 2.26 -25.40
CA THR A 144 20.14 2.92 -25.03
C THR A 144 20.56 3.93 -26.10
N GLY A 145 21.12 5.07 -25.66
CA GLY A 145 21.75 6.01 -26.56
C GLY A 145 23.10 5.49 -27.09
N SER A 146 23.81 6.33 -27.87
CA SER A 146 25.16 6.02 -28.44
C SER A 146 26.20 5.70 -27.36
N SER A 147 26.00 6.15 -26.14
CA SER A 147 26.84 5.83 -24.97
C SER A 147 26.52 4.49 -24.31
N GLY A 148 25.54 3.74 -24.81
CA GLY A 148 25.06 2.52 -24.17
C GLY A 148 24.29 2.74 -22.86
N ILE A 149 23.78 3.97 -22.63
CA ILE A 149 23.07 4.31 -21.39
C ILE A 149 21.59 4.62 -21.69
N CYS A 150 20.69 4.10 -20.86
CA CYS A 150 19.32 4.57 -20.73
C CYS A 150 19.02 4.90 -19.27
N LYS A 151 17.96 5.68 -19.04
CA LYS A 151 17.52 6.08 -17.68
C LYS A 151 16.02 5.94 -17.58
N THR A 152 15.55 5.46 -16.46
CA THR A 152 14.12 5.38 -16.16
C THR A 152 13.88 5.53 -14.66
N HIS A 153 12.61 5.69 -14.28
CA HIS A 153 12.16 5.62 -12.90
C HIS A 153 11.51 4.25 -12.68
N LEU A 154 11.84 3.61 -11.57
CA LEU A 154 11.34 2.30 -11.20
C LEU A 154 10.74 2.38 -9.80
N PHE A 155 9.69 1.62 -9.54
CA PHE A 155 9.30 1.30 -8.18
C PHE A 155 10.33 0.36 -7.53
N PHE A 156 10.29 0.22 -6.22
CA PHE A 156 11.09 -0.81 -5.55
C PHE A 156 10.53 -2.20 -5.89
N GLY A 157 11.41 -3.17 -6.10
CA GLY A 157 11.00 -4.52 -6.47
C GLY A 157 12.08 -5.32 -7.18
N ASN A 158 11.72 -6.52 -7.57
CA ASN A 158 12.58 -7.42 -8.36
C ASN A 158 12.26 -7.22 -9.84
N TYR A 159 13.29 -7.13 -10.67
CA TYR A 159 13.18 -6.89 -12.09
C TYR A 159 13.87 -7.93 -12.93
N ASP A 160 13.20 -8.38 -13.96
CA ASP A 160 13.77 -9.11 -15.08
C ASP A 160 14.08 -8.11 -16.19
N ILE A 161 15.37 -7.83 -16.40
CA ILE A 161 15.84 -6.89 -17.41
C ILE A 161 16.30 -7.68 -18.65
N THR A 162 15.52 -7.61 -19.71
CA THR A 162 15.91 -8.20 -21.00
C THR A 162 16.71 -7.19 -21.81
N VAL A 163 17.96 -7.53 -22.12
CA VAL A 163 18.80 -6.75 -23.01
C VAL A 163 18.86 -7.43 -24.37
N ASP A 164 18.45 -6.73 -25.42
CA ASP A 164 18.49 -7.20 -26.80
C ASP A 164 19.58 -6.45 -27.59
N ILE A 165 20.55 -7.19 -28.12
CA ILE A 165 21.60 -6.65 -29.00
C ILE A 165 21.54 -7.42 -30.31
N ASN A 166 21.10 -6.76 -31.38
CA ASN A 166 21.00 -7.34 -32.71
C ASN A 166 20.21 -8.66 -32.80
N GLY A 167 19.19 -8.81 -31.90
CA GLY A 167 18.36 -10.01 -31.84
C GLY A 167 18.86 -11.07 -30.85
N GLU A 168 20.02 -10.88 -30.24
CA GLU A 168 20.50 -11.72 -29.15
C GLU A 168 20.03 -11.18 -27.81
N LYS A 169 19.27 -11.99 -27.05
CA LYS A 169 18.64 -11.59 -25.79
C LYS A 169 19.35 -12.18 -24.59
N THR A 170 19.69 -11.34 -23.64
CA THR A 170 20.21 -11.72 -22.33
C THR A 170 19.26 -11.22 -21.24
N ILE A 171 18.93 -12.07 -20.26
CA ILE A 171 18.09 -11.70 -19.12
C ILE A 171 18.97 -11.54 -17.89
N VAL A 172 18.82 -10.41 -17.19
CA VAL A 172 19.50 -10.11 -15.93
C VAL A 172 18.45 -9.81 -14.87
N ASN A 173 18.49 -10.54 -13.75
CA ASN A 173 17.66 -10.24 -12.59
C ASN A 173 18.33 -9.14 -11.76
N HIS A 174 17.55 -8.18 -11.29
CA HIS A 174 18.06 -7.09 -10.48
C HIS A 174 17.02 -6.64 -9.44
N ASP A 175 17.49 -6.46 -8.21
CA ASP A 175 16.65 -5.95 -7.11
C ASP A 175 16.86 -4.45 -6.95
N VAL A 176 15.77 -3.70 -7.05
CA VAL A 176 15.73 -2.28 -6.71
C VAL A 176 15.24 -2.16 -5.28
N LEU A 177 16.18 -2.11 -4.33
CA LEU A 177 15.88 -2.12 -2.90
C LEU A 177 15.75 -0.71 -2.33
N ARG A 178 14.83 -0.54 -1.40
CA ARG A 178 14.57 0.70 -0.68
C ARG A 178 15.77 1.16 0.15
N GLU A 179 16.39 0.26 0.92
CA GLU A 179 17.55 0.55 1.76
C GLU A 179 18.67 1.22 0.98
N SER A 180 18.86 0.74 -0.23
CA SER A 180 19.85 1.28 -1.11
C SER A 180 19.52 2.70 -1.62
N PHE A 181 18.25 3.15 -1.60
CA PHE A 181 17.83 4.52 -1.94
C PHE A 181 18.24 5.51 -0.83
N TYR A 182 18.02 5.17 0.43
CA TYR A 182 18.35 6.04 1.56
C TYR A 182 19.85 6.15 1.85
N SER A 183 20.63 5.12 1.54
CA SER A 183 22.08 5.15 1.71
C SER A 183 22.81 5.97 0.63
N GLY A 184 22.18 6.27 -0.48
CA GLY A 184 22.79 6.91 -1.67
C GLY A 184 22.53 8.40 -1.84
N GLY A 185 21.87 9.09 -0.90
CA GLY A 185 21.66 10.54 -0.98
C GLY A 185 20.79 11.02 -2.16
N GLY A 186 19.97 10.16 -2.75
CA GLY A 186 19.09 10.51 -3.88
C GLY A 186 19.79 10.55 -5.25
N GLU A 187 21.07 10.19 -5.34
CA GLU A 187 21.76 10.08 -6.61
C GLU A 187 21.19 8.92 -7.46
N PRO A 188 21.11 9.10 -8.80
CA PRO A 188 20.66 8.05 -9.69
C PRO A 188 21.55 6.81 -9.56
N ARG A 189 20.94 5.64 -9.38
CA ARG A 189 21.68 4.40 -9.33
C ARG A 189 22.08 3.93 -10.70
N ARG A 190 23.21 3.29 -10.74
CA ARG A 190 23.77 2.75 -11.97
C ARG A 190 23.89 1.23 -11.86
N LEU A 191 23.09 0.53 -12.65
CA LEU A 191 23.32 -0.87 -12.96
C LEU A 191 24.23 -0.95 -14.20
N VAL A 192 25.30 -1.74 -14.11
CA VAL A 192 26.19 -2.03 -15.24
C VAL A 192 26.00 -3.48 -15.64
N ILE A 193 25.41 -3.69 -16.83
CA ILE A 193 25.27 -5.02 -17.43
C ILE A 193 26.44 -5.19 -18.40
N LYS A 194 27.26 -6.20 -18.14
CA LYS A 194 28.36 -6.61 -19.04
C LYS A 194 27.85 -7.80 -19.85
N LEU A 195 27.85 -7.64 -21.15
CA LEU A 195 27.41 -8.63 -22.14
C LEU A 195 28.60 -9.26 -22.81
#